data_1bc0da783f72c9eb53910cc4d23700f7
#
_entry.id   1bc0da783f72c9eb53910cc4d23700f7
#
_cell.length_a   1.000
_cell.length_b   1.000
_cell.length_c   1.000
_cell.angle_alpha   90.00
_cell.angle_beta   90.00
_cell.angle_gamma   90.00
#
_symmetry.space_group_name_H-M   'P 1'
#
loop_
_entity.id
_entity.type
_entity.pdbx_description
1 polymer ?
#
loop_
_entity_poly.entity_id
_entity_poly.type
_entity_poly.pdbx_seq_one_letter_code
_entity_poly.pdbx_strand_id
1 'polypeptide(L)'
;MKGEYAPVNGLEMYYEIYGPAKGTPLVLLHGGGSSIDITFGVILPILAKDRHIIAFDQQGHGRKADIADRPFSFEQSADDTAALLKYLKIDKADFFGFSNGGHIAVQIALRHPALVRKLIVASAPLTRDGVPAGFWEGFKDATLETMPAPLRESYLKIAPHPEDLQSFFDKSVKRMAGFKDFPLDDVHKIKAETFIILGDRDVERPEHAVEMFRLFPNARLAVLSSDHGTYLGEATGAKQESRLPELAVAMIEEFLDTEK
;
A
#
# COMPACT_ATOMS: atom_id res chain seq x y z
N MET A 1 5.88 -12.35 -16.40
CA MET A 1 6.43 -11.12 -17.04
C MET A 1 7.80 -10.84 -16.44
N LYS A 2 8.68 -10.15 -17.16
CA LYS A 2 9.99 -9.76 -16.63
C LYS A 2 9.84 -8.32 -16.14
N GLY A 3 10.12 -8.06 -14.85
CA GLY A 3 10.09 -6.72 -14.31
C GLY A 3 11.20 -5.83 -14.90
N GLU A 4 11.03 -4.55 -14.81
CA GLU A 4 11.93 -3.52 -15.31
C GLU A 4 12.39 -2.59 -14.18
N TYR A 5 13.38 -1.74 -14.47
CA TYR A 5 13.90 -0.76 -13.52
C TYR A 5 13.79 0.65 -14.10
N ALA A 6 13.37 1.60 -13.26
CA ALA A 6 13.26 3.01 -13.61
C ALA A 6 14.18 3.85 -12.72
N PRO A 7 14.98 4.79 -13.31
CA PRO A 7 15.81 5.71 -12.54
C PRO A 7 14.93 6.85 -11.99
N VAL A 8 14.54 6.76 -10.71
CA VAL A 8 13.69 7.75 -10.06
C VAL A 8 14.29 8.20 -8.73
N ASN A 9 14.53 9.49 -8.54
CA ASN A 9 15.00 10.10 -7.29
C ASN A 9 16.23 9.39 -6.67
N GLY A 10 17.18 8.96 -7.50
CA GLY A 10 18.37 8.20 -7.06
C GLY A 10 18.14 6.72 -6.82
N LEU A 11 16.94 6.21 -7.10
CA LEU A 11 16.60 4.79 -7.06
C LEU A 11 16.60 4.19 -8.48
N GLU A 12 17.03 2.94 -8.60
CA GLU A 12 16.67 2.06 -9.71
C GLU A 12 15.41 1.29 -9.29
N MET A 13 14.23 1.92 -9.41
CA MET A 13 12.97 1.38 -8.89
C MET A 13 12.48 0.20 -9.73
N TYR A 14 12.35 -0.98 -9.10
CA TYR A 14 11.78 -2.16 -9.74
C TYR A 14 10.27 -2.00 -9.91
N TYR A 15 9.76 -2.23 -11.11
CA TYR A 15 8.33 -2.21 -11.39
C TYR A 15 7.94 -3.29 -12.39
N GLU A 16 6.66 -3.62 -12.38
CA GLU A 16 6.02 -4.59 -13.26
C GLU A 16 4.72 -3.99 -13.82
N ILE A 17 4.46 -4.27 -15.11
CA ILE A 17 3.22 -3.85 -15.77
C ILE A 17 2.44 -5.10 -16.15
N TYR A 18 1.14 -5.12 -15.82
CA TYR A 18 0.26 -6.23 -16.06
C TYR A 18 -1.01 -5.80 -16.80
N GLY A 19 -1.66 -6.80 -17.41
CA GLY A 19 -2.94 -6.64 -18.08
C GLY A 19 -2.88 -5.84 -19.38
N PRO A 20 -4.04 -5.53 -19.99
CA PRO A 20 -4.10 -4.77 -21.23
C PRO A 20 -3.71 -3.30 -20.98
N ALA A 21 -2.87 -2.75 -21.86
CA ALA A 21 -2.45 -1.34 -21.81
C ALA A 21 -3.58 -0.41 -22.30
N LYS A 22 -4.72 -0.40 -21.60
CA LYS A 22 -5.90 0.43 -21.93
C LYS A 22 -6.52 1.01 -20.66
N GLY A 23 -7.16 2.17 -20.80
CA GLY A 23 -7.82 2.86 -19.69
C GLY A 23 -6.85 3.52 -18.70
N THR A 24 -7.39 4.00 -17.60
CA THR A 24 -6.61 4.57 -16.51
C THR A 24 -5.88 3.45 -15.76
N PRO A 25 -4.54 3.50 -15.60
CA PRO A 25 -3.82 2.45 -14.89
C PRO A 25 -4.16 2.45 -13.39
N LEU A 26 -4.15 1.25 -12.80
CA LEU A 26 -4.22 1.03 -11.36
C LEU A 26 -2.80 0.83 -10.82
N VAL A 27 -2.38 1.71 -9.93
CA VAL A 27 -1.08 1.67 -9.25
C VAL A 27 -1.24 0.92 -7.92
N LEU A 28 -0.47 -0.13 -7.70
CA LEU A 28 -0.49 -0.94 -6.49
C LEU A 28 0.66 -0.56 -5.55
N LEU A 29 0.31 -0.24 -4.30
CA LEU A 29 1.23 0.18 -3.23
C LEU A 29 1.18 -0.85 -2.10
N HIS A 30 2.21 -1.67 -1.98
CA HIS A 30 2.28 -2.78 -1.02
C HIS A 30 2.45 -2.31 0.44
N GLY A 31 2.17 -3.20 1.38
CA GLY A 31 2.30 -3.00 2.82
C GLY A 31 3.75 -2.84 3.32
N GLY A 32 3.89 -2.49 4.58
CA GLY A 32 5.20 -2.36 5.23
C GLY A 32 5.89 -3.71 5.40
N GLY A 33 7.21 -3.75 5.22
CA GLY A 33 7.97 -4.99 5.31
C GLY A 33 7.72 -5.98 4.17
N SER A 34 6.89 -5.63 3.19
CA SER A 34 6.29 -6.50 2.18
C SER A 34 6.91 -6.28 0.78
N SER A 35 6.29 -6.83 -0.23
CA SER A 35 6.60 -6.67 -1.66
C SER A 35 5.33 -6.80 -2.48
N ILE A 36 5.43 -6.61 -3.80
CA ILE A 36 4.33 -6.86 -4.74
C ILE A 36 3.72 -8.23 -4.50
N ASP A 37 4.57 -9.27 -4.47
CA ASP A 37 4.13 -10.66 -4.40
C ASP A 37 3.43 -11.00 -3.07
N ILE A 38 3.94 -10.47 -1.97
CA ILE A 38 3.42 -10.73 -0.63
C ILE A 38 2.06 -10.07 -0.44
N THR A 39 1.93 -8.79 -0.82
CA THR A 39 0.67 -8.06 -0.62
C THR A 39 -0.38 -8.43 -1.66
N PHE A 40 -0.01 -8.52 -2.93
CA PHE A 40 -0.96 -8.58 -4.03
C PHE A 40 -0.94 -9.90 -4.81
N GLY A 41 -0.08 -10.85 -4.44
CA GLY A 41 0.13 -12.08 -5.22
C GLY A 41 -1.14 -12.87 -5.53
N VAL A 42 -2.17 -12.81 -4.67
CA VAL A 42 -3.47 -13.47 -4.88
C VAL A 42 -4.40 -12.65 -5.77
N ILE A 43 -4.56 -11.35 -5.49
CA ILE A 43 -5.54 -10.52 -6.21
C ILE A 43 -5.01 -9.93 -7.52
N LEU A 44 -3.70 -9.73 -7.64
CA LEU A 44 -3.09 -9.15 -8.84
C LEU A 44 -3.43 -9.95 -10.12
N PRO A 45 -3.34 -11.29 -10.16
CA PRO A 45 -3.73 -12.05 -11.35
C PRO A 45 -5.21 -11.93 -11.72
N ILE A 46 -6.08 -11.65 -10.74
CA ILE A 46 -7.51 -11.45 -10.98
C ILE A 46 -7.73 -10.08 -11.61
N LEU A 47 -7.21 -9.02 -10.98
CA LEU A 47 -7.30 -7.64 -11.45
C LEU A 47 -6.67 -7.45 -12.84
N ALA A 48 -5.55 -8.13 -13.10
CA ALA A 48 -4.79 -8.01 -14.34
C ALA A 48 -5.47 -8.61 -15.58
N LYS A 49 -6.60 -9.32 -15.42
CA LYS A 49 -7.35 -9.84 -16.56
C LYS A 49 -7.89 -8.73 -17.45
N ASP A 50 -8.39 -7.68 -16.83
CA ASP A 50 -9.11 -6.61 -17.54
C ASP A 50 -8.54 -5.20 -17.29
N ARG A 51 -7.55 -5.04 -16.38
CA ARG A 51 -6.98 -3.74 -16.00
C ARG A 51 -5.52 -3.61 -16.33
N HIS A 52 -5.16 -2.40 -16.76
CA HIS A 52 -3.76 -1.95 -16.82
C HIS A 52 -3.26 -1.71 -15.39
N ILE A 53 -2.30 -2.49 -14.93
CA ILE A 53 -1.77 -2.41 -13.56
C ILE A 53 -0.29 -2.08 -13.60
N ILE A 54 0.11 -1.17 -12.71
CA ILE A 54 1.50 -0.86 -12.40
C ILE A 54 1.73 -1.24 -10.95
N ALA A 55 2.61 -2.19 -10.72
CA ALA A 55 3.05 -2.60 -9.40
C ALA A 55 4.56 -2.35 -9.28
N PHE A 56 5.04 -1.94 -8.12
CA PHE A 56 6.46 -1.68 -7.90
C PHE A 56 6.85 -1.97 -6.46
N ASP A 57 8.11 -2.32 -6.27
CA ASP A 57 8.70 -2.49 -4.95
C ASP A 57 9.26 -1.15 -4.45
N GLN A 58 8.87 -0.72 -3.24
CA GLN A 58 9.31 0.54 -2.64
C GLN A 58 10.80 0.49 -2.27
N GLN A 59 11.41 1.65 -1.95
CA GLN A 59 12.80 1.72 -1.48
C GLN A 59 13.09 0.65 -0.42
N GLY A 60 14.14 -0.14 -0.63
CA GLY A 60 14.60 -1.18 0.28
C GLY A 60 13.68 -2.39 0.40
N HIS A 61 12.56 -2.43 -0.31
CA HIS A 61 11.61 -3.55 -0.28
C HIS A 61 11.73 -4.42 -1.54
N GLY A 62 11.39 -5.70 -1.38
CA GLY A 62 11.31 -6.62 -2.52
C GLY A 62 12.60 -6.68 -3.33
N ARG A 63 12.48 -6.45 -4.65
CA ARG A 63 13.60 -6.48 -5.62
C ARG A 63 14.34 -5.15 -5.72
N LYS A 64 14.05 -4.21 -4.81
CA LYS A 64 14.62 -2.87 -4.83
C LYS A 64 15.68 -2.68 -3.76
N ALA A 65 16.89 -2.30 -4.18
CA ALA A 65 17.95 -1.92 -3.25
C ALA A 65 17.59 -0.68 -2.43
N ASP A 66 18.13 -0.56 -1.24
CA ASP A 66 17.99 0.60 -0.37
C ASP A 66 18.97 1.72 -0.77
N ILE A 67 18.71 2.94 -0.31
CA ILE A 67 19.67 4.05 -0.22
C ILE A 67 20.07 4.17 1.25
N ALA A 68 21.32 3.88 1.57
CA ALA A 68 21.79 3.72 2.96
C ALA A 68 21.40 4.90 3.85
N ASP A 69 21.68 6.14 3.40
CA ASP A 69 21.49 7.35 4.20
C ASP A 69 20.08 7.96 4.06
N ARG A 70 19.19 7.35 3.26
CA ARG A 70 17.83 7.83 3.08
C ARG A 70 16.86 7.05 3.97
N PRO A 71 16.18 7.71 4.94
CA PRO A 71 15.20 7.04 5.78
C PRO A 71 13.96 6.62 4.96
N PHE A 72 13.21 5.64 5.45
CA PHE A 72 11.88 5.36 4.92
C PHE A 72 10.89 6.41 5.42
N SER A 73 10.13 7.03 4.52
CA SER A 73 9.00 7.89 4.87
C SER A 73 7.86 7.73 3.87
N PHE A 74 6.65 8.01 4.30
CA PHE A 74 5.46 7.93 3.43
C PHE A 74 5.48 9.02 2.38
N GLU A 75 5.94 10.22 2.75
CA GLU A 75 6.08 11.37 1.87
C GLU A 75 7.08 11.10 0.74
N GLN A 76 8.26 10.57 1.09
CA GLN A 76 9.28 10.25 0.08
C GLN A 76 8.79 9.13 -0.85
N SER A 77 8.10 8.11 -0.31
CA SER A 77 7.52 7.05 -1.14
C SER A 77 6.44 7.59 -2.08
N ALA A 78 5.67 8.60 -1.67
CA ALA A 78 4.71 9.29 -2.54
C ALA A 78 5.41 10.06 -3.67
N ASP A 79 6.49 10.79 -3.36
CA ASP A 79 7.28 11.51 -4.36
C ASP A 79 8.01 10.56 -5.33
N ASP A 80 8.51 9.42 -4.83
CA ASP A 80 9.11 8.38 -5.67
C ASP A 80 8.07 7.74 -6.61
N THR A 81 6.85 7.53 -6.11
CA THR A 81 5.73 7.03 -6.95
C THR A 81 5.38 8.03 -8.06
N ALA A 82 5.28 9.31 -7.73
CA ALA A 82 5.00 10.36 -8.72
C ALA A 82 6.12 10.43 -9.78
N ALA A 83 7.38 10.27 -9.37
CA ALA A 83 8.52 10.25 -10.29
C ALA A 83 8.50 9.00 -11.20
N LEU A 84 8.09 7.82 -10.69
CA LEU A 84 7.88 6.63 -11.49
C LEU A 84 6.80 6.85 -12.55
N LEU A 85 5.65 7.40 -12.18
CA LEU A 85 4.57 7.68 -13.15
C LEU A 85 5.00 8.68 -14.21
N LYS A 86 5.76 9.72 -13.83
CA LYS A 86 6.35 10.67 -14.79
C LYS A 86 7.32 9.97 -15.76
N TYR A 87 8.16 9.06 -15.27
CA TYR A 87 9.06 8.25 -16.11
C TYR A 87 8.27 7.40 -17.11
N LEU A 88 7.17 6.80 -16.67
CA LEU A 88 6.25 6.00 -17.49
C LEU A 88 5.31 6.84 -18.36
N LYS A 89 5.39 8.19 -18.30
CA LYS A 89 4.53 9.14 -19.05
C LYS A 89 3.05 8.96 -18.73
N ILE A 90 2.74 8.74 -17.45
CA ILE A 90 1.38 8.59 -16.93
C ILE A 90 1.02 9.85 -16.16
N ASP A 91 0.04 10.59 -16.67
CA ASP A 91 -0.41 11.85 -16.08
C ASP A 91 -1.53 11.67 -15.04
N LYS A 92 -2.22 10.52 -15.07
CA LYS A 92 -3.32 10.23 -14.16
C LYS A 92 -3.50 8.73 -13.95
N ALA A 93 -3.74 8.33 -12.71
CA ALA A 93 -3.90 6.92 -12.32
C ALA A 93 -4.92 6.76 -11.19
N ASP A 94 -5.38 5.53 -11.00
CA ASP A 94 -6.02 5.08 -9.77
C ASP A 94 -4.94 4.52 -8.84
N PHE A 95 -5.12 4.69 -7.54
CA PHE A 95 -4.15 4.20 -6.55
C PHE A 95 -4.83 3.25 -5.58
N PHE A 96 -4.22 2.10 -5.40
CA PHE A 96 -4.64 1.12 -4.41
C PHE A 96 -3.47 0.86 -3.45
N GLY A 97 -3.60 1.36 -2.23
CA GLY A 97 -2.61 1.16 -1.17
C GLY A 97 -3.15 0.32 -0.04
N PHE A 98 -2.36 -0.69 0.38
CA PHE A 98 -2.64 -1.51 1.54
C PHE A 98 -1.69 -1.18 2.69
N SER A 99 -2.21 -1.01 3.91
CA SER A 99 -1.41 -0.75 5.12
C SER A 99 -0.48 0.46 4.91
N ASN A 100 0.84 0.32 5.01
CA ASN A 100 1.78 1.39 4.68
C ASN A 100 1.58 1.94 3.26
N GLY A 101 1.20 1.10 2.30
CA GLY A 101 0.82 1.53 0.95
C GLY A 101 -0.40 2.44 0.94
N GLY A 102 -1.35 2.23 1.86
CA GLY A 102 -2.50 3.13 2.05
C GLY A 102 -2.09 4.51 2.55
N HIS A 103 -1.16 4.58 3.51
CA HIS A 103 -0.58 5.85 3.95
C HIS A 103 0.13 6.58 2.80
N ILE A 104 0.88 5.83 1.96
CA ILE A 104 1.53 6.40 0.76
C ILE A 104 0.48 6.91 -0.23
N ALA A 105 -0.60 6.16 -0.46
CA ALA A 105 -1.68 6.56 -1.36
C ALA A 105 -2.34 7.89 -0.91
N VAL A 106 -2.58 8.05 0.40
CA VAL A 106 -3.07 9.32 0.96
C VAL A 106 -2.04 10.43 0.79
N GLN A 107 -0.74 10.17 1.02
CA GLN A 107 0.31 11.16 0.77
C GLN A 107 0.38 11.57 -0.72
N ILE A 108 0.18 10.63 -1.66
CA ILE A 108 0.09 10.96 -3.09
C ILE A 108 -1.10 11.91 -3.35
N ALA A 109 -2.26 11.63 -2.76
CA ALA A 109 -3.44 12.48 -2.94
C ALA A 109 -3.26 13.89 -2.35
N LEU A 110 -2.49 14.03 -1.27
CA LEU A 110 -2.17 15.33 -0.67
C LEU A 110 -1.11 16.11 -1.45
N ARG A 111 -0.06 15.45 -1.92
CA ARG A 111 1.13 16.08 -2.52
C ARG A 111 1.05 16.20 -4.04
N HIS A 112 0.39 15.24 -4.68
CA HIS A 112 0.26 15.10 -6.12
C HIS A 112 -1.21 14.91 -6.57
N PRO A 113 -2.16 15.76 -6.13
CA PRO A 113 -3.59 15.53 -6.35
C PRO A 113 -3.99 15.42 -7.83
N ALA A 114 -3.24 16.05 -8.73
CA ALA A 114 -3.51 15.99 -10.17
C ALA A 114 -3.30 14.58 -10.77
N LEU A 115 -2.46 13.74 -10.14
CA LEU A 115 -2.22 12.37 -10.56
C LEU A 115 -3.37 11.43 -10.20
N VAL A 116 -4.20 11.78 -9.20
CA VAL A 116 -5.16 10.85 -8.63
C VAL A 116 -6.52 10.98 -9.29
N ARG A 117 -7.01 9.90 -9.92
CA ARG A 117 -8.41 9.78 -10.35
C ARG A 117 -9.26 9.20 -9.22
N LYS A 118 -8.93 8.02 -8.75
CA LYS A 118 -9.57 7.32 -7.63
C LYS A 118 -8.55 6.80 -6.65
N LEU A 119 -8.96 6.67 -5.39
CA LEU A 119 -8.10 6.28 -4.29
C LEU A 119 -8.73 5.10 -3.54
N ILE A 120 -7.97 4.04 -3.34
CA ILE A 120 -8.35 2.92 -2.47
C ILE A 120 -7.38 2.88 -1.30
N VAL A 121 -7.92 3.09 -0.10
CA VAL A 121 -7.18 3.06 1.17
C VAL A 121 -7.62 1.80 1.91
N ALA A 122 -6.73 0.83 1.96
CA ALA A 122 -7.00 -0.48 2.53
C ALA A 122 -6.22 -0.66 3.84
N SER A 123 -6.93 -0.82 4.96
CA SER A 123 -6.33 -1.10 6.29
C SER A 123 -5.24 -0.12 6.70
N ALA A 124 -5.48 1.19 6.58
CA ALA A 124 -4.47 2.22 6.81
C ALA A 124 -5.04 3.41 7.60
N PRO A 125 -4.93 3.40 8.92
CA PRO A 125 -5.48 4.45 9.79
C PRO A 125 -4.76 5.78 9.56
N LEU A 126 -5.50 6.89 9.63
CA LEU A 126 -4.96 8.23 9.44
C LEU A 126 -4.40 8.84 10.73
N THR A 127 -4.76 8.31 11.88
CA THR A 127 -4.35 8.84 13.18
C THR A 127 -3.88 7.71 14.09
N ARG A 128 -3.07 8.08 15.10
CA ARG A 128 -2.51 7.10 16.04
C ARG A 128 -3.57 6.40 16.89
N ASP A 129 -4.69 7.06 17.14
CA ASP A 129 -5.83 6.49 17.87
C ASP A 129 -6.73 5.60 16.99
N GLY A 130 -6.49 5.57 15.68
CA GLY A 130 -7.15 4.67 14.73
C GLY A 130 -6.83 3.18 14.89
N VAL A 131 -5.93 2.83 15.82
CA VAL A 131 -5.50 1.45 16.11
C VAL A 131 -5.75 1.10 17.58
N PRO A 132 -5.74 -0.19 17.96
CA PRO A 132 -5.84 -0.60 19.36
C PRO A 132 -4.71 -0.03 20.23
N ALA A 133 -4.99 0.16 21.52
CA ALA A 133 -3.98 0.58 22.49
C ALA A 133 -2.79 -0.40 22.49
N GLY A 134 -1.58 0.15 22.60
CA GLY A 134 -0.34 -0.65 22.60
C GLY A 134 0.24 -0.94 21.21
N PHE A 135 -0.49 -0.70 20.12
CA PHE A 135 0.00 -0.97 18.75
C PHE A 135 1.31 -0.23 18.45
N TRP A 136 1.36 1.08 18.72
CA TRP A 136 2.55 1.88 18.43
C TRP A 136 3.70 1.62 19.40
N GLU A 137 3.38 1.27 20.63
CA GLU A 137 4.35 0.89 21.66
C GLU A 137 5.10 -0.38 21.28
N GLY A 138 4.41 -1.32 20.62
CA GLY A 138 5.01 -2.57 20.14
C GLY A 138 6.20 -2.37 19.19
N PHE A 139 6.27 -1.24 18.48
CA PHE A 139 7.42 -0.92 17.63
C PHE A 139 8.68 -0.48 18.40
N LYS A 140 8.57 -0.08 19.67
CA LYS A 140 9.72 0.31 20.48
C LYS A 140 10.56 -0.90 20.88
N ASP A 141 9.89 -2.03 21.10
CA ASP A 141 10.53 -3.27 21.55
C ASP A 141 10.64 -4.30 20.40
N ALA A 142 10.36 -3.87 19.17
CA ALA A 142 10.43 -4.75 18.01
C ALA A 142 11.86 -5.16 17.70
N THR A 143 12.08 -6.44 17.49
CA THR A 143 13.35 -7.04 17.06
C THR A 143 13.15 -7.83 15.77
N LEU A 144 14.23 -8.17 15.09
CA LEU A 144 14.14 -8.92 13.85
C LEU A 144 13.42 -10.28 14.03
N GLU A 145 13.49 -10.87 15.22
CA GLU A 145 12.78 -12.11 15.57
C GLU A 145 11.26 -11.91 15.61
N THR A 146 10.79 -10.70 15.92
CA THR A 146 9.36 -10.38 15.93
C THR A 146 8.81 -10.08 14.53
N MET A 147 9.67 -9.95 13.51
CA MET A 147 9.24 -9.79 12.12
C MET A 147 8.47 -11.05 11.66
N PRO A 148 7.26 -10.92 11.09
CA PRO A 148 6.52 -12.07 10.57
C PRO A 148 7.35 -12.91 9.59
N ALA A 149 7.36 -14.22 9.79
CA ALA A 149 8.18 -15.13 8.99
C ALA A 149 7.99 -14.98 7.47
N PRO A 150 6.74 -14.87 6.94
CA PRO A 150 6.55 -14.69 5.50
C PRO A 150 7.23 -13.45 4.93
N LEU A 151 7.26 -12.34 5.69
CA LEU A 151 7.93 -11.10 5.27
C LEU A 151 9.44 -11.26 5.25
N ARG A 152 10.00 -11.84 6.34
CA ARG A 152 11.44 -12.09 6.46
C ARG A 152 11.94 -13.05 5.39
N GLU A 153 11.25 -14.16 5.18
CA GLU A 153 11.61 -15.17 4.18
C GLU A 153 11.53 -14.62 2.75
N SER A 154 10.47 -13.82 2.48
CA SER A 154 10.35 -13.15 1.19
C SER A 154 11.51 -12.19 0.96
N TYR A 155 11.87 -11.36 1.94
CA TYR A 155 13.01 -10.46 1.82
C TYR A 155 14.29 -11.22 1.49
N LEU A 156 14.63 -12.23 2.29
CA LEU A 156 15.85 -13.04 2.09
C LEU A 156 15.89 -13.73 0.72
N LYS A 157 14.73 -14.03 0.13
CA LYS A 157 14.63 -14.73 -1.16
C LYS A 157 14.79 -13.81 -2.37
N ILE A 158 14.30 -12.57 -2.30
CA ILE A 158 14.16 -11.70 -3.49
C ILE A 158 14.95 -10.40 -3.43
N ALA A 159 15.40 -9.98 -2.25
CA ALA A 159 16.17 -8.75 -2.11
C ALA A 159 17.52 -8.88 -2.83
N PRO A 160 17.98 -7.83 -3.52
CA PRO A 160 19.29 -7.83 -4.18
C PRO A 160 20.45 -7.93 -3.17
N HIS A 161 20.23 -7.49 -1.94
CA HIS A 161 21.17 -7.49 -0.82
C HIS A 161 20.49 -8.08 0.42
N PRO A 162 20.35 -9.44 0.51
CA PRO A 162 19.67 -10.08 1.65
C PRO A 162 20.40 -9.85 2.99
N GLU A 163 21.70 -9.55 2.96
CA GLU A 163 22.50 -9.14 4.13
C GLU A 163 22.03 -7.85 4.77
N ASP A 164 21.29 -7.00 4.06
CA ASP A 164 20.76 -5.72 4.55
C ASP A 164 19.44 -5.88 5.36
N LEU A 165 18.99 -7.10 5.63
CA LEU A 165 17.73 -7.38 6.32
C LEU A 165 17.60 -6.62 7.66
N GLN A 166 18.68 -6.53 8.44
CA GLN A 166 18.65 -5.79 9.72
C GLN A 166 18.42 -4.30 9.49
N SER A 167 19.16 -3.69 8.57
CA SER A 167 19.00 -2.27 8.22
C SER A 167 17.61 -1.96 7.69
N PHE A 168 17.08 -2.82 6.84
CA PHE A 168 15.72 -2.76 6.33
C PHE A 168 14.68 -2.80 7.46
N PHE A 169 14.83 -3.75 8.39
CA PHE A 169 13.95 -3.89 9.55
C PHE A 169 13.99 -2.63 10.42
N ASP A 170 15.19 -2.15 10.77
CA ASP A 170 15.38 -0.97 11.62
C ASP A 170 14.76 0.29 11.01
N LYS A 171 14.91 0.51 9.70
CA LYS A 171 14.27 1.62 8.99
C LYS A 171 12.75 1.48 8.95
N SER A 172 12.23 0.26 8.79
CA SER A 172 10.79 -0.02 8.80
C SER A 172 10.19 0.26 10.18
N VAL A 173 10.82 -0.21 11.24
CA VAL A 173 10.43 0.06 12.63
C VAL A 173 10.47 1.55 12.92
N LYS A 174 11.55 2.24 12.54
CA LYS A 174 11.71 3.68 12.74
C LYS A 174 10.61 4.49 12.04
N ARG A 175 10.22 4.11 10.81
CA ARG A 175 9.09 4.73 10.10
C ARG A 175 7.79 4.58 10.86
N MET A 176 7.49 3.37 11.36
CA MET A 176 6.26 3.10 12.08
C MET A 176 6.25 3.75 13.47
N ALA A 177 7.33 3.64 14.24
CA ALA A 177 7.45 4.31 15.54
C ALA A 177 7.31 5.84 15.42
N GLY A 178 7.81 6.41 14.32
CA GLY A 178 7.73 7.83 14.00
C GLY A 178 6.42 8.27 13.31
N PHE A 179 5.42 7.40 13.18
CA PHE A 179 4.14 7.74 12.55
C PHE A 179 3.50 8.95 13.24
N LYS A 180 3.05 9.89 12.43
CA LYS A 180 2.31 11.09 12.86
C LYS A 180 0.94 11.09 12.21
N ASP A 181 -0.03 11.61 12.95
CA ASP A 181 -1.37 11.81 12.44
C ASP A 181 -1.34 12.63 11.16
N PHE A 182 -2.16 12.22 10.20
CA PHE A 182 -2.36 13.00 8.99
C PHE A 182 -3.07 14.32 9.32
N PRO A 183 -2.77 15.41 8.59
CA PRO A 183 -3.48 16.67 8.76
C PRO A 183 -4.91 16.53 8.25
N LEU A 184 -5.86 16.27 9.15
CA LEU A 184 -7.25 15.93 8.82
C LEU A 184 -7.94 17.01 7.97
N ASP A 185 -7.62 18.29 8.21
CA ASP A 185 -8.14 19.40 7.41
C ASP A 185 -7.69 19.35 5.94
N ASP A 186 -6.49 18.81 5.67
CA ASP A 186 -5.99 18.64 4.32
C ASP A 186 -6.55 17.35 3.69
N VAL A 187 -6.71 16.28 4.46
CA VAL A 187 -7.40 15.06 4.01
C VAL A 187 -8.83 15.39 3.58
N HIS A 188 -9.54 16.24 4.32
CA HIS A 188 -10.88 16.71 3.95
C HIS A 188 -10.94 17.45 2.59
N LYS A 189 -9.82 17.96 2.10
CA LYS A 189 -9.73 18.63 0.80
C LYS A 189 -9.46 17.67 -0.38
N ILE A 190 -9.19 16.40 -0.12
CA ILE A 190 -8.97 15.40 -1.16
C ILE A 190 -10.27 15.21 -1.96
N LYS A 191 -10.23 15.57 -3.24
CA LYS A 191 -11.41 15.52 -4.12
C LYS A 191 -11.61 14.18 -4.80
N ALA A 192 -10.55 13.36 -4.86
CA ALA A 192 -10.62 12.04 -5.49
C ALA A 192 -11.69 11.18 -4.80
N GLU A 193 -12.45 10.43 -5.60
CA GLU A 193 -13.32 9.40 -5.05
C GLU A 193 -12.45 8.40 -4.29
N THR A 194 -12.84 8.10 -3.06
CA THR A 194 -12.05 7.28 -2.14
C THR A 194 -12.84 6.05 -1.69
N PHE A 195 -12.24 4.88 -1.81
CA PHE A 195 -12.79 3.65 -1.24
C PHE A 195 -11.95 3.21 -0.06
N ILE A 196 -12.54 3.18 1.12
CA ILE A 196 -11.95 2.71 2.36
C ILE A 196 -12.41 1.27 2.54
N ILE A 197 -11.47 0.33 2.71
CA ILE A 197 -11.77 -1.08 2.88
C ILE A 197 -10.85 -1.70 3.93
N LEU A 198 -11.41 -2.48 4.86
CA LEU A 198 -10.67 -3.13 5.94
C LEU A 198 -11.40 -4.37 6.46
N GLY A 199 -10.74 -5.11 7.34
CA GLY A 199 -11.34 -6.20 8.11
C GLY A 199 -12.02 -5.71 9.39
N ASP A 200 -13.00 -6.46 9.91
CA ASP A 200 -13.64 -6.19 11.20
C ASP A 200 -12.74 -6.53 12.42
N ARG A 201 -11.65 -7.28 12.18
CA ARG A 201 -10.60 -7.63 13.15
C ARG A 201 -9.23 -7.18 12.66
N ASP A 202 -9.19 -6.02 12.03
CA ASP A 202 -7.98 -5.40 11.49
C ASP A 202 -7.15 -4.70 12.59
N VAL A 203 -5.95 -4.29 12.24
CA VAL A 203 -5.16 -3.36 13.05
C VAL A 203 -5.77 -1.95 13.05
N GLU A 204 -6.45 -1.56 11.98
CA GLU A 204 -7.29 -0.37 11.93
C GLU A 204 -8.64 -0.68 12.58
N ARG A 205 -9.06 0.14 13.55
CA ARG A 205 -10.37 -0.02 14.19
C ARG A 205 -11.51 0.33 13.22
N PRO A 206 -12.57 -0.48 13.13
CA PRO A 206 -13.73 -0.18 12.28
C PRO A 206 -14.37 1.19 12.56
N GLU A 207 -14.35 1.63 13.82
CA GLU A 207 -14.85 2.96 14.21
C GLU A 207 -14.05 4.07 13.53
N HIS A 208 -12.71 3.91 13.46
CA HIS A 208 -11.84 4.86 12.78
C HIS A 208 -12.09 4.89 11.27
N ALA A 209 -12.35 3.76 10.65
CA ALA A 209 -12.74 3.71 9.24
C ALA A 209 -14.06 4.46 8.97
N VAL A 210 -15.01 4.44 9.92
CA VAL A 210 -16.22 5.27 9.85
C VAL A 210 -15.90 6.77 10.00
N GLU A 211 -14.96 7.15 10.84
CA GLU A 211 -14.47 8.53 10.96
C GLU A 211 -13.81 8.97 9.65
N MET A 212 -12.95 8.14 9.06
CA MET A 212 -12.35 8.39 7.75
C MET A 212 -13.41 8.54 6.65
N PHE A 213 -14.41 7.66 6.62
CA PHE A 213 -15.52 7.75 5.67
C PHE A 213 -16.26 9.09 5.74
N ARG A 214 -16.42 9.65 6.95
CA ARG A 214 -17.04 10.97 7.15
C ARG A 214 -16.11 12.13 6.82
N LEU A 215 -14.80 11.89 6.90
CA LEU A 215 -13.77 12.90 6.66
C LEU A 215 -13.55 13.13 5.16
N PHE A 216 -13.44 12.06 4.37
CA PHE A 216 -13.26 12.18 2.92
C PHE A 216 -14.57 12.64 2.25
N PRO A 217 -14.55 13.72 1.43
CA PRO A 217 -15.78 14.27 0.83
C PRO A 217 -16.53 13.30 -0.10
N ASN A 218 -15.79 12.40 -0.75
CA ASN A 218 -16.31 11.47 -1.76
C ASN A 218 -15.94 10.02 -1.41
N ALA A 219 -16.26 9.58 -0.19
CA ALA A 219 -15.88 8.24 0.26
C ALA A 219 -16.96 7.18 0.04
N ARG A 220 -16.47 5.93 -0.06
CA ARG A 220 -17.21 4.68 0.12
C ARG A 220 -16.51 3.88 1.20
N LEU A 221 -17.23 3.03 1.92
CA LEU A 221 -16.69 2.22 3.00
C LEU A 221 -17.17 0.78 2.88
N ALA A 222 -16.24 -0.16 3.05
CA ALA A 222 -16.54 -1.57 3.27
C ALA A 222 -15.76 -2.10 4.47
N VAL A 223 -16.47 -2.78 5.37
CA VAL A 223 -15.88 -3.55 6.48
C VAL A 223 -16.21 -5.01 6.23
N LEU A 224 -15.18 -5.83 6.05
CA LEU A 224 -15.30 -7.26 5.74
C LEU A 224 -15.06 -8.11 6.99
N SER A 225 -15.64 -9.29 7.05
CA SER A 225 -15.35 -10.24 8.14
C SER A 225 -13.95 -10.87 7.93
N SER A 226 -12.91 -10.14 8.33
CA SER A 226 -11.52 -10.42 7.99
C SER A 226 -10.56 -9.84 9.01
N ASP A 227 -9.35 -10.42 9.05
CA ASP A 227 -8.18 -9.86 9.72
C ASP A 227 -7.41 -8.93 8.74
N HIS A 228 -6.30 -8.34 9.21
CA HIS A 228 -5.42 -7.45 8.42
C HIS A 228 -4.91 -8.15 7.14
N GLY A 229 -5.31 -7.66 5.96
CA GLY A 229 -4.88 -8.16 4.66
C GLY A 229 -5.43 -9.52 4.21
N THR A 230 -6.13 -10.29 5.07
CA THR A 230 -6.69 -11.60 4.70
C THR A 230 -7.68 -11.49 3.53
N TYR A 231 -8.42 -10.40 3.46
CA TYR A 231 -9.36 -10.12 2.36
C TYR A 231 -8.69 -9.80 1.02
N LEU A 232 -7.37 -9.57 1.01
CA LEU A 232 -6.56 -9.43 -0.21
C LEU A 232 -5.79 -10.72 -0.54
N GLY A 233 -5.76 -11.68 0.40
CA GLY A 233 -4.88 -12.83 0.31
C GLY A 233 -3.42 -12.47 0.58
N GLU A 234 -3.18 -11.41 1.37
CA GLU A 234 -1.84 -11.01 1.81
C GLU A 234 -1.21 -12.17 2.60
N ALA A 235 0.07 -12.47 2.32
CA ALA A 235 0.67 -13.74 2.74
C ALA A 235 0.83 -13.92 4.26
N THR A 236 0.80 -12.83 5.05
CA THR A 236 0.85 -12.93 6.52
C THR A 236 -0.49 -13.30 7.14
N GLY A 237 -1.60 -12.99 6.46
CA GLY A 237 -2.97 -13.25 6.92
C GLY A 237 -3.75 -14.25 6.08
N ALA A 238 -3.22 -14.68 4.93
CA ALA A 238 -3.93 -15.53 3.98
C ALA A 238 -4.33 -16.89 4.59
N LYS A 239 -5.62 -17.18 4.58
CA LYS A 239 -6.15 -18.50 4.91
C LYS A 239 -6.40 -19.27 3.62
N GLN A 240 -6.02 -20.55 3.59
CA GLN A 240 -6.39 -21.42 2.48
C GLN A 240 -7.91 -21.45 2.31
N GLU A 241 -8.38 -21.49 1.05
CA GLU A 241 -9.80 -21.64 0.67
C GLU A 241 -10.72 -20.46 1.03
N SER A 242 -10.17 -19.26 1.29
CA SER A 242 -11.00 -18.07 1.47
C SER A 242 -11.46 -17.49 0.11
N ARG A 243 -12.74 -17.15 0.02
CA ARG A 243 -13.32 -16.42 -1.12
C ARG A 243 -13.27 -14.90 -0.95
N LEU A 244 -12.74 -14.42 0.17
CA LEU A 244 -12.68 -12.99 0.46
C LEU A 244 -11.86 -12.21 -0.57
N PRO A 245 -10.72 -12.71 -1.10
CA PRO A 245 -9.99 -12.00 -2.14
C PRO A 245 -10.81 -11.76 -3.41
N GLU A 246 -11.60 -12.74 -3.86
CA GLU A 246 -12.47 -12.59 -5.02
C GLU A 246 -13.60 -11.56 -4.78
N LEU A 247 -14.18 -11.57 -3.57
CA LEU A 247 -15.21 -10.61 -3.18
C LEU A 247 -14.64 -9.19 -3.07
N ALA A 248 -13.46 -9.04 -2.45
CA ALA A 248 -12.78 -7.75 -2.35
C ALA A 248 -12.44 -7.18 -3.74
N VAL A 249 -11.94 -8.03 -4.64
CA VAL A 249 -11.67 -7.62 -6.03
C VAL A 249 -12.94 -7.15 -6.73
N ALA A 250 -14.05 -7.88 -6.61
CA ALA A 250 -15.32 -7.47 -7.23
C ALA A 250 -15.80 -6.09 -6.72
N MET A 251 -15.64 -5.81 -5.42
CA MET A 251 -15.99 -4.50 -4.85
C MET A 251 -15.03 -3.39 -5.33
N ILE A 252 -13.74 -3.71 -5.45
CA ILE A 252 -12.72 -2.80 -5.97
C ILE A 252 -13.01 -2.46 -7.44
N GLU A 253 -13.31 -3.45 -8.26
CA GLU A 253 -13.64 -3.27 -9.68
C GLU A 253 -14.90 -2.44 -9.84
N GLU A 254 -15.97 -2.74 -9.11
CA GLU A 254 -17.21 -1.95 -9.10
C GLU A 254 -16.94 -0.49 -8.76
N PHE A 255 -16.11 -0.23 -7.74
CA PHE A 255 -15.72 1.13 -7.39
C PHE A 255 -14.92 1.83 -8.50
N LEU A 256 -13.96 1.14 -9.10
CA LEU A 256 -13.10 1.71 -10.15
C LEU A 256 -13.85 1.99 -11.45
N ASP A 257 -14.87 1.20 -11.77
CA ASP A 257 -15.64 1.27 -13.03
C ASP A 257 -16.84 2.21 -12.95
N THR A 258 -17.35 2.50 -11.74
CA THR A 258 -18.46 3.44 -11.58
C THR A 258 -18.01 4.85 -11.92
N GLU A 259 -18.61 5.46 -12.94
CA GLU A 259 -18.51 6.90 -13.23
C GLU A 259 -19.62 7.64 -12.45
N LYS A 260 -19.27 8.82 -11.91
CA LYS A 260 -20.27 9.75 -11.32
C LYS A 260 -20.89 10.63 -12.37
#